data_856410c5cdaea0a30859b31a4d45685d
#
_entry.id   856410c5cdaea0a30859b31a4d45685d
#
_cell.length_a   1.000
_cell.length_b   1.000
_cell.length_c   1.000
_cell.angle_alpha   90.00
_cell.angle_beta   90.00
_cell.angle_gamma   90.00
#
_symmetry.space_group_name_H-M   'P 1'
#
loop_
_entity.id
_entity.type
_entity.pdbx_description
1 polymer ?
#
loop_
_entity_poly.entity_id
_entity_poly.type
_entity_poly.pdbx_seq_one_letter_code
_entity_poly.pdbx_strand_id
1 'polypeptide(L)'
;MLRKEMARRNPTMLVVDGLLTARDAADDSLDVKTFVAELQANAAFSRCTILLLTSAQPGDASPEHTMVDGVVELHEDFAGARTSRRLQVTKSRGSGALSGLHHYDITQAGMAVFPRLEALLSRPSMLDAAPPDRLASGVDGLDDLIGGGIPAASVTLAMGPSGTGKTTLGLSFLKFATPERPAVMLSFAESPQRLFRKATAIGIDLESMVATKAVTLIWCPLS
;
A
#
# COMPACT_ATOMS: atom_id res chain seq x y z
N MET A 1 -15.08 -4.47 -14.37
CA MET A 1 -15.68 -4.35 -13.05
C MET A 1 -15.12 -3.16 -12.28
N LEU A 2 -13.81 -3.06 -12.04
CA LEU A 2 -13.15 -2.00 -11.26
C LEU A 2 -13.49 -0.57 -11.76
N ARG A 3 -13.38 -0.31 -13.08
CA ARG A 3 -13.70 1.00 -13.68
C ARG A 3 -15.14 1.47 -13.36
N LYS A 4 -16.11 0.55 -13.40
CA LYS A 4 -17.52 0.89 -13.10
C LYS A 4 -17.69 1.28 -11.62
N GLU A 5 -17.02 0.57 -10.71
CA GLU A 5 -17.06 0.89 -9.28
C GLU A 5 -16.32 2.18 -8.95
N MET A 6 -15.16 2.44 -9.56
CA MET A 6 -14.45 3.70 -9.42
C MET A 6 -15.29 4.89 -9.91
N ALA A 7 -15.90 4.78 -11.10
CA ALA A 7 -16.76 5.83 -11.62
C ALA A 7 -18.03 6.07 -10.77
N ARG A 8 -18.58 4.99 -10.18
CA ARG A 8 -19.80 5.07 -9.36
C ARG A 8 -19.54 5.68 -7.99
N ARG A 9 -18.39 5.37 -7.37
CA ARG A 9 -18.09 5.72 -5.98
C ARG A 9 -17.15 6.91 -5.83
N ASN A 10 -16.44 7.26 -6.90
CA ASN A 10 -15.42 8.32 -6.91
C ASN A 10 -14.49 8.26 -5.67
N PRO A 11 -13.83 7.11 -5.42
CA PRO A 11 -13.02 6.93 -4.21
C PRO A 11 -11.78 7.83 -4.27
N THR A 12 -11.34 8.33 -3.12
CA THR A 12 -10.06 9.04 -2.99
C THR A 12 -8.89 8.10 -2.70
N MET A 13 -9.19 6.90 -2.23
CA MET A 13 -8.22 5.84 -1.93
C MET A 13 -8.69 4.49 -2.48
N LEU A 14 -7.76 3.71 -3.06
CA LEU A 14 -8.00 2.36 -3.55
C LEU A 14 -6.87 1.44 -3.09
N VAL A 15 -7.20 0.31 -2.49
CA VAL A 15 -6.25 -0.77 -2.22
C VAL A 15 -6.58 -1.96 -3.11
N VAL A 16 -5.58 -2.46 -3.82
CA VAL A 16 -5.68 -3.67 -4.67
C VAL A 16 -4.77 -4.73 -4.06
N ASP A 17 -5.37 -5.75 -3.45
CA ASP A 17 -4.65 -6.86 -2.82
C ASP A 17 -4.66 -8.09 -3.73
N GLY A 18 -3.48 -8.66 -3.99
CA GLY A 18 -3.33 -9.86 -4.81
C GLY A 18 -3.14 -9.60 -6.30
N LEU A 19 -2.36 -8.60 -6.69
CA LEU A 19 -2.12 -8.24 -8.09
C LEU A 19 -1.59 -9.42 -8.93
N LEU A 20 -0.62 -10.19 -8.42
CA LEU A 20 -0.09 -11.37 -9.13
C LEU A 20 -1.13 -12.50 -9.23
N THR A 21 -1.92 -12.71 -8.18
CA THR A 21 -2.99 -13.72 -8.19
C THR A 21 -4.04 -13.38 -9.26
N ALA A 22 -4.33 -12.09 -9.43
CA ALA A 22 -5.25 -11.63 -10.48
C ALA A 22 -4.69 -11.91 -11.89
N ARG A 23 -3.36 -11.75 -12.07
CA ARG A 23 -2.68 -12.06 -13.33
C ARG A 23 -2.73 -13.55 -13.67
N ASP A 24 -2.40 -14.41 -12.69
CA ASP A 24 -2.25 -15.84 -12.91
C ASP A 24 -3.60 -16.56 -13.13
N ALA A 25 -4.70 -15.93 -12.73
CA ALA A 25 -6.06 -16.46 -12.93
C ALA A 25 -6.77 -15.92 -14.17
N ALA A 26 -6.19 -14.96 -14.87
CA ALA A 26 -6.76 -14.47 -16.12
C ALA A 26 -6.37 -15.43 -17.26
N ASP A 27 -7.37 -16.06 -17.90
CA ASP A 27 -7.20 -17.03 -19.03
C ASP A 27 -6.52 -16.43 -20.25
N ASP A 28 -6.43 -15.12 -20.35
CA ASP A 28 -5.74 -14.40 -21.42
C ASP A 28 -4.95 -13.27 -20.77
N SER A 29 -3.63 -13.48 -20.68
CA SER A 29 -2.64 -12.59 -20.12
C SER A 29 -3.20 -11.19 -19.80
N LEU A 30 -3.76 -10.99 -18.60
CA LEU A 30 -3.96 -9.64 -18.08
C LEU A 30 -2.57 -9.01 -18.14
N ASP A 31 -2.34 -8.25 -19.17
CA ASP A 31 -1.10 -7.51 -19.28
C ASP A 31 -1.04 -6.56 -18.07
N VAL A 32 -0.29 -7.00 -17.06
CA VAL A 32 -0.13 -6.25 -15.80
C VAL A 32 0.28 -4.81 -16.10
N LYS A 33 1.05 -4.59 -17.17
CA LYS A 33 1.42 -3.25 -17.62
C LYS A 33 0.20 -2.44 -18.03
N THR A 34 -0.67 -3.02 -18.85
CA THR A 34 -1.91 -2.36 -19.29
C THR A 34 -2.81 -2.07 -18.10
N PHE A 35 -2.96 -3.02 -17.18
CA PHE A 35 -3.74 -2.84 -15.97
C PHE A 35 -3.19 -1.72 -15.07
N VAL A 36 -1.87 -1.71 -14.82
CA VAL A 36 -1.22 -0.64 -14.03
C VAL A 36 -1.31 0.70 -14.73
N ALA A 37 -1.13 0.76 -16.06
CA ALA A 37 -1.30 2.00 -16.83
C ALA A 37 -2.73 2.55 -16.72
N GLU A 38 -3.73 1.68 -16.78
CA GLU A 38 -5.13 2.07 -16.58
C GLU A 38 -5.39 2.62 -15.17
N LEU A 39 -4.80 1.98 -14.15
CA LEU A 39 -4.89 2.46 -12.77
C LEU A 39 -4.25 3.83 -12.61
N GLN A 40 -3.06 4.05 -13.19
CA GLN A 40 -2.39 5.35 -13.16
C GLN A 40 -3.22 6.45 -13.84
N ALA A 41 -3.78 6.16 -15.01
CA ALA A 41 -4.67 7.10 -15.68
C ALA A 41 -5.89 7.44 -14.81
N ASN A 42 -6.52 6.44 -14.19
CA ASN A 42 -7.64 6.65 -13.28
C ASN A 42 -7.22 7.43 -12.02
N ALA A 43 -6.05 7.13 -11.44
CA ALA A 43 -5.51 7.88 -10.30
C ALA A 43 -5.38 9.37 -10.61
N ALA A 44 -4.81 9.70 -11.78
CA ALA A 44 -4.64 11.08 -12.21
C ALA A 44 -5.97 11.80 -12.47
N PHE A 45 -6.90 11.15 -13.19
CA PHE A 45 -8.20 11.75 -13.53
C PHE A 45 -9.13 11.91 -12.32
N SER A 46 -9.20 10.90 -11.44
CA SER A 46 -10.13 10.87 -10.31
C SER A 46 -9.53 11.44 -9.02
N ARG A 47 -8.26 11.85 -9.03
CA ARG A 47 -7.49 12.20 -7.82
C ARG A 47 -7.55 11.10 -6.77
N CYS A 48 -7.54 9.83 -7.21
CA CYS A 48 -7.56 8.64 -6.36
C CYS A 48 -6.13 8.17 -6.10
N THR A 49 -5.75 8.02 -4.85
CA THR A 49 -4.46 7.43 -4.48
C THR A 49 -4.60 5.92 -4.40
N ILE A 50 -3.73 5.19 -5.10
CA ILE A 50 -3.83 3.73 -5.26
C ILE A 50 -2.64 3.05 -4.59
N LEU A 51 -2.93 2.06 -3.75
CA LEU A 51 -1.95 1.16 -3.15
C LEU A 51 -2.14 -0.25 -3.72
N LEU A 52 -1.12 -0.74 -4.43
CA LEU A 52 -1.08 -2.09 -4.99
C LEU A 52 -0.28 -3.00 -4.07
N LEU A 53 -0.84 -4.17 -3.72
CA LEU A 53 -0.19 -5.17 -2.90
C LEU A 53 0.14 -6.39 -3.75
N THR A 54 1.42 -6.77 -3.81
CA THR A 54 1.89 -7.91 -4.60
C THR A 54 2.80 -8.81 -3.78
N SER A 55 2.84 -10.10 -4.11
CA SER A 55 3.72 -11.09 -3.49
C SER A 55 5.03 -11.29 -4.24
N ALA A 56 5.37 -10.40 -5.19
CA ALA A 56 6.65 -10.44 -5.89
C ALA A 56 7.82 -10.44 -4.89
N GLN A 57 8.89 -11.13 -5.25
CA GLN A 57 10.10 -11.15 -4.44
C GLN A 57 10.81 -9.78 -4.54
N PRO A 58 11.38 -9.29 -3.43
CA PRO A 58 12.21 -8.10 -3.48
C PRO A 58 13.37 -8.27 -4.48
N GLY A 59 13.60 -7.26 -5.32
CA GLY A 59 14.62 -7.30 -6.35
C GLY A 59 14.19 -7.92 -7.68
N ASP A 60 12.99 -8.50 -7.78
CA ASP A 60 12.43 -8.91 -9.07
C ASP A 60 12.25 -7.69 -9.97
N ALA A 61 12.88 -7.72 -11.14
CA ALA A 61 12.75 -6.67 -12.16
C ALA A 61 11.39 -6.80 -12.87
N SER A 62 10.33 -6.54 -12.12
CA SER A 62 8.98 -6.58 -12.65
C SER A 62 8.65 -5.27 -13.38
N PRO A 63 8.04 -5.33 -14.56
CA PRO A 63 7.75 -4.14 -15.35
C PRO A 63 6.92 -3.08 -14.63
N GLU A 64 6.03 -3.50 -13.73
CA GLU A 64 5.18 -2.63 -12.93
C GLU A 64 5.99 -1.69 -12.01
N HIS A 65 7.19 -2.11 -11.56
CA HIS A 65 8.05 -1.26 -10.72
C HIS A 65 8.50 0.01 -11.44
N THR A 66 8.66 -0.06 -12.75
CA THR A 66 9.05 1.11 -13.54
C THR A 66 7.91 2.09 -13.75
N MET A 67 6.68 1.62 -13.69
CA MET A 67 5.48 2.39 -14.00
C MET A 67 4.96 3.18 -12.79
N VAL A 68 4.95 2.58 -11.58
CA VAL A 68 4.40 3.21 -10.37
C VAL A 68 5.27 4.37 -9.86
N ASP A 69 4.68 5.26 -9.04
CA ASP A 69 5.36 6.44 -8.50
C ASP A 69 6.11 6.14 -7.21
N GLY A 70 5.71 5.10 -6.49
CA GLY A 70 6.36 4.64 -5.26
C GLY A 70 6.48 3.12 -5.22
N VAL A 71 7.57 2.60 -4.65
CA VAL A 71 7.78 1.17 -4.38
C VAL A 71 8.31 1.02 -2.97
N VAL A 72 7.58 0.25 -2.16
CA VAL A 72 7.97 -0.13 -0.80
C VAL A 72 8.13 -1.65 -0.77
N GLU A 73 9.32 -2.11 -0.48
CA GLU A 73 9.65 -3.54 -0.36
C GLU A 73 9.63 -3.97 1.10
N LEU A 74 8.94 -5.06 1.40
CA LEU A 74 8.85 -5.65 2.72
C LEU A 74 9.62 -6.97 2.71
N HIS A 75 10.61 -7.07 3.57
CA HIS A 75 11.50 -8.24 3.71
C HIS A 75 11.25 -8.93 5.04
N GLU A 76 11.37 -10.26 5.02
CA GLU A 76 11.40 -11.07 6.23
C GLU A 76 12.61 -11.99 6.16
N ASP A 77 13.53 -11.82 7.10
CA ASP A 77 14.78 -12.58 7.17
C ASP A 77 14.79 -13.43 8.44
N PHE A 78 15.32 -14.63 8.32
CA PHE A 78 15.54 -15.52 9.45
C PHE A 78 17.00 -15.48 9.89
N ALA A 79 17.25 -14.98 11.09
CA ALA A 79 18.58 -15.01 11.73
C ALA A 79 18.55 -16.03 12.88
N GLY A 80 18.87 -17.27 12.57
CA GLY A 80 18.73 -18.39 13.50
C GLY A 80 17.26 -18.61 13.89
N ALA A 81 16.94 -18.50 15.19
CA ALA A 81 15.58 -18.65 15.71
C ALA A 81 14.78 -17.34 15.72
N ARG A 82 15.34 -16.24 15.24
CA ARG A 82 14.69 -14.92 15.26
C ARG A 82 14.27 -14.51 13.85
N THR A 83 13.05 -14.04 13.71
CA THR A 83 12.57 -13.38 12.51
C THR A 83 12.86 -11.89 12.61
N SER A 84 13.48 -11.32 11.59
CA SER A 84 13.71 -9.89 11.44
C SER A 84 12.91 -9.37 10.25
N ARG A 85 12.06 -8.39 10.48
CA ARG A 85 11.31 -7.72 9.42
C ARG A 85 11.96 -6.40 9.07
N ARG A 86 12.19 -6.19 7.79
CA ARG A 86 12.81 -4.97 7.28
C ARG A 86 12.02 -4.44 6.09
N LEU A 87 12.02 -3.12 5.94
CA LEU A 87 11.35 -2.43 4.85
C LEU A 87 12.35 -1.49 4.18
N GLN A 88 12.21 -1.34 2.86
CA GLN A 88 12.97 -0.40 2.05
C GLN A 88 12.04 0.34 1.11
N VAL A 89 12.25 1.66 0.98
CA VAL A 89 11.65 2.45 -0.09
C VAL A 89 12.64 2.48 -1.26
N THR A 90 12.34 1.72 -2.32
CA THR A 90 13.23 1.62 -3.50
C THR A 90 12.90 2.66 -4.56
N LYS A 91 11.68 3.23 -4.49
CA LYS A 91 11.26 4.30 -5.39
C LYS A 91 10.29 5.23 -4.69
N SER A 92 10.48 6.53 -4.86
CA SER A 92 9.54 7.55 -4.40
C SER A 92 9.68 8.79 -5.29
N ARG A 93 8.74 8.96 -6.23
CA ARG A 93 8.72 10.15 -7.09
C ARG A 93 8.20 11.36 -6.32
N GLY A 94 8.89 12.49 -6.47
CA GLY A 94 8.47 13.75 -5.85
C GLY A 94 8.75 13.86 -4.35
N SER A 95 9.51 12.90 -3.75
CA SER A 95 9.96 13.01 -2.36
C SER A 95 11.32 12.36 -2.16
N GLY A 96 12.11 12.90 -1.20
CA GLY A 96 13.32 12.26 -0.70
C GLY A 96 12.95 11.15 0.29
N ALA A 97 13.03 9.88 -0.13
CA ALA A 97 12.90 8.76 0.78
C ALA A 97 14.22 8.54 1.53
N LEU A 98 14.13 8.11 2.80
CA LEU A 98 15.29 7.62 3.52
C LEU A 98 15.77 6.30 2.90
N SER A 99 17.04 6.26 2.52
CA SER A 99 17.63 5.08 1.87
C SER A 99 17.95 3.98 2.88
N GLY A 100 17.91 2.73 2.38
CA GLY A 100 18.33 1.53 3.11
C GLY A 100 17.19 0.73 3.70
N LEU A 101 17.56 -0.37 4.37
CA LEU A 101 16.65 -1.30 5.02
C LEU A 101 16.38 -0.85 6.46
N HIS A 102 15.14 -0.50 6.76
CA HIS A 102 14.67 -0.07 8.08
C HIS A 102 13.93 -1.21 8.78
N HIS A 103 14.10 -1.36 10.08
CA HIS A 103 13.35 -2.36 10.85
C HIS A 103 11.89 -1.95 11.00
N TYR A 104 10.98 -2.94 11.02
CA TYR A 104 9.59 -2.71 11.41
C TYR A 104 9.04 -3.89 12.19
N ASP A 105 8.08 -3.60 13.05
CA ASP A 105 7.33 -4.59 13.82
C ASP A 105 5.84 -4.49 13.50
N ILE A 106 5.14 -5.64 13.63
CA ILE A 106 3.69 -5.71 13.55
C ILE A 106 3.19 -6.06 14.95
N THR A 107 2.50 -5.13 15.58
CA THR A 107 1.96 -5.22 16.93
C THR A 107 0.44 -5.16 16.92
N GLN A 108 -0.18 -5.26 18.08
CA GLN A 108 -1.63 -5.02 18.21
C GLN A 108 -2.04 -3.56 17.88
N ALA A 109 -1.09 -2.62 17.93
CA ALA A 109 -1.32 -1.23 17.53
C ALA A 109 -1.14 -1.01 16.00
N GLY A 110 -0.77 -2.06 15.24
CA GLY A 110 -0.49 -2.00 13.83
C GLY A 110 0.99 -2.18 13.50
N MET A 111 1.43 -1.62 12.38
CA MET A 111 2.82 -1.63 11.93
C MET A 111 3.55 -0.41 12.50
N ALA A 112 4.75 -0.61 13.03
CA ALA A 112 5.65 0.44 13.49
C ALA A 112 7.00 0.31 12.78
N VAL A 113 7.52 1.42 12.23
CA VAL A 113 8.80 1.44 11.50
C VAL A 113 9.84 2.17 12.33
N PHE A 114 11.03 1.58 12.42
CA PHE A 114 12.19 2.12 13.15
C PHE A 114 13.27 2.53 12.13
N PRO A 115 13.32 3.82 11.74
CA PRO A 115 14.33 4.31 10.82
C PRO A 115 15.74 4.06 11.35
N ARG A 116 16.67 3.73 10.46
CA ARG A 116 18.09 3.65 10.82
C ARG A 116 18.59 5.03 11.22
N LEU A 117 19.39 5.08 12.28
CA LEU A 117 19.92 6.35 12.81
C LEU A 117 20.74 7.10 11.75
N GLU A 118 21.56 6.39 10.96
CA GLU A 118 22.36 6.98 9.90
C GLU A 118 21.50 7.66 8.82
N ALA A 119 20.34 7.07 8.50
CA ALA A 119 19.42 7.63 7.53
C ALA A 119 18.75 8.90 8.07
N LEU A 120 18.41 8.94 9.36
CA LEU A 120 17.86 10.12 10.03
C LEU A 120 18.87 11.28 10.07
N LEU A 121 20.15 10.98 10.32
CA LEU A 121 21.19 11.98 10.42
C LEU A 121 21.70 12.48 9.06
N SER A 122 21.45 11.77 7.97
CA SER A 122 21.89 12.13 6.62
C SER A 122 20.93 13.09 5.89
N ARG A 123 19.79 13.46 6.47
CA ARG A 123 18.88 14.44 5.86
C ARG A 123 19.51 15.82 5.86
N PRO A 124 19.73 16.43 4.67
CA PRO A 124 19.96 17.88 4.63
C PRO A 124 18.71 18.58 5.18
N SER A 125 18.89 19.53 6.07
CA SER A 125 17.81 20.42 6.52
C SER A 125 17.46 21.42 5.43
N MET A 126 16.90 20.96 4.33
CA MET A 126 16.39 21.82 3.26
C MET A 126 14.90 21.99 3.48
N LEU A 127 14.48 23.19 3.80
CA LEU A 127 13.11 23.67 3.71
C LEU A 127 12.78 23.82 2.23
N ASP A 128 12.42 22.73 1.58
CA ASP A 128 11.87 22.81 0.23
C ASP A 128 10.40 23.26 0.28
N ALA A 129 9.96 23.90 -0.81
CA ALA A 129 8.60 24.38 -1.01
C ALA A 129 7.58 23.32 -0.58
N ALA A 130 6.46 23.75 0.00
CA ALA A 130 5.43 22.89 0.56
C ALA A 130 5.22 21.62 -0.30
N PRO A 131 5.41 20.43 0.26
CA PRO A 131 5.29 19.21 -0.51
C PRO A 131 3.84 19.10 -1.05
N PRO A 132 3.65 18.47 -2.22
CA PRO A 132 2.31 18.19 -2.71
C PRO A 132 1.52 17.44 -1.62
N ASP A 133 0.20 17.64 -1.59
CA ASP A 133 -0.69 16.96 -0.63
C ASP A 133 -0.33 15.49 -0.53
N ARG A 134 -0.23 14.99 0.70
CA ARG A 134 0.13 13.60 0.98
C ARG A 134 -0.92 12.96 1.86
N LEU A 135 -1.12 11.67 1.65
CA LEU A 135 -1.98 10.84 2.47
C LEU A 135 -1.11 10.09 3.48
N ALA A 136 -1.51 10.14 4.74
CA ALA A 136 -0.86 9.34 5.77
C ALA A 136 -0.99 7.84 5.46
N SER A 137 0.09 7.10 5.63
CA SER A 137 0.09 5.63 5.45
C SER A 137 -0.64 4.90 6.57
N GLY A 138 -0.82 5.56 7.73
CA GLY A 138 -1.35 4.95 8.94
C GLY A 138 -0.34 4.05 9.67
N VAL A 139 0.94 4.13 9.30
CA VAL A 139 2.04 3.36 9.88
C VAL A 139 3.07 4.31 10.47
N ASP A 140 3.28 4.23 11.78
CA ASP A 140 4.22 5.08 12.49
C ASP A 140 5.64 4.93 11.92
N GLY A 141 6.29 6.06 11.64
CA GLY A 141 7.64 6.13 11.07
C GLY A 141 7.72 5.87 9.56
N LEU A 142 6.72 5.24 8.90
CA LEU A 142 6.75 5.07 7.44
C LEU A 142 6.59 6.41 6.73
N ASP A 143 5.69 7.26 7.21
CA ASP A 143 5.45 8.57 6.62
C ASP A 143 6.74 9.41 6.64
N ASP A 144 7.53 9.34 7.72
CA ASP A 144 8.84 10.01 7.79
C ASP A 144 9.83 9.46 6.76
N LEU A 145 9.84 8.13 6.55
CA LEU A 145 10.71 7.48 5.56
C LEU A 145 10.41 7.91 4.13
N ILE A 146 9.14 8.16 3.81
CA ILE A 146 8.69 8.54 2.46
C ILE A 146 8.46 10.05 2.31
N GLY A 147 8.95 10.86 3.27
CA GLY A 147 8.91 12.31 3.19
C GLY A 147 7.54 12.93 3.48
N GLY A 148 6.78 12.33 4.42
CA GLY A 148 5.52 12.88 4.94
C GLY A 148 4.25 12.17 4.46
N GLY A 149 4.36 10.91 4.01
CA GLY A 149 3.24 10.10 3.56
C GLY A 149 3.23 9.78 2.06
N ILE A 150 2.20 9.09 1.61
CA ILE A 150 2.02 8.67 0.22
C ILE A 150 1.58 9.88 -0.62
N PRO A 151 2.27 10.22 -1.72
CA PRO A 151 1.87 11.36 -2.56
C PRO A 151 0.43 11.20 -3.07
N ALA A 152 -0.36 12.25 -2.99
CA ALA A 152 -1.72 12.25 -3.50
C ALA A 152 -1.74 12.06 -5.03
N ALA A 153 -2.81 11.46 -5.56
CA ALA A 153 -2.99 11.18 -6.98
C ALA A 153 -1.84 10.36 -7.61
N SER A 154 -1.20 9.49 -6.81
CA SER A 154 -0.10 8.62 -7.23
C SER A 154 -0.46 7.13 -7.13
N VAL A 155 0.40 6.27 -7.67
CA VAL A 155 0.33 4.81 -7.49
C VAL A 155 1.58 4.34 -6.78
N THR A 156 1.40 3.69 -5.63
CA THR A 156 2.47 3.10 -4.83
C THR A 156 2.32 1.58 -4.80
N LEU A 157 3.40 0.87 -5.03
CA LEU A 157 3.47 -0.60 -4.98
C LEU A 157 4.17 -1.04 -3.68
N ALA A 158 3.52 -1.90 -2.90
CA ALA A 158 4.12 -2.58 -1.76
C ALA A 158 4.36 -4.06 -2.09
N MET A 159 5.61 -4.51 -1.98
CA MET A 159 6.03 -5.86 -2.36
C MET A 159 6.66 -6.59 -1.18
N GLY A 160 6.55 -7.90 -1.21
CA GLY A 160 7.18 -8.79 -0.24
C GLY A 160 6.57 -10.19 -0.24
N PRO A 161 7.25 -11.19 0.33
CA PRO A 161 6.74 -12.55 0.50
C PRO A 161 5.44 -12.60 1.29
N SER A 162 4.78 -13.77 1.30
CA SER A 162 3.62 -13.99 2.17
C SER A 162 4.04 -13.83 3.64
N GLY A 163 3.17 -13.22 4.47
CA GLY A 163 3.46 -13.01 5.90
C GLY A 163 4.21 -11.71 6.26
N THR A 164 4.73 -10.95 5.30
CA THR A 164 5.51 -9.73 5.56
C THR A 164 4.68 -8.51 5.97
N GLY A 165 3.37 -8.60 6.09
CA GLY A 165 2.54 -7.49 6.56
C GLY A 165 1.92 -6.61 5.47
N LYS A 166 1.94 -7.02 4.19
CA LYS A 166 1.35 -6.22 3.09
C LYS A 166 -0.12 -5.85 3.34
N THR A 167 -0.94 -6.84 3.70
CA THR A 167 -2.36 -6.60 4.03
C THR A 167 -2.50 -5.68 5.24
N THR A 168 -1.63 -5.81 6.24
CA THR A 168 -1.58 -4.92 7.40
C THR A 168 -1.31 -3.47 6.97
N LEU A 169 -0.34 -3.26 6.08
CA LEU A 169 -0.05 -1.94 5.50
C LEU A 169 -1.27 -1.38 4.76
N GLY A 170 -1.91 -2.20 3.91
CA GLY A 170 -3.13 -1.78 3.20
C GLY A 170 -4.27 -1.41 4.14
N LEU A 171 -4.50 -2.18 5.20
CA LEU A 171 -5.50 -1.87 6.22
C LEU A 171 -5.15 -0.59 7.00
N SER A 172 -3.88 -0.40 7.35
CA SER A 172 -3.42 0.82 8.02
C SER A 172 -3.64 2.07 7.16
N PHE A 173 -3.42 1.97 5.85
CA PHE A 173 -3.68 3.05 4.90
C PHE A 173 -5.16 3.44 4.86
N LEU A 174 -6.09 2.50 5.06
CA LEU A 174 -7.53 2.77 5.11
C LEU A 174 -7.99 3.47 6.40
N LYS A 175 -7.17 3.48 7.45
CA LYS A 175 -7.52 3.98 8.80
C LYS A 175 -8.15 5.39 8.80
N PHE A 176 -7.74 6.24 7.87
CA PHE A 176 -8.20 7.63 7.77
C PHE A 176 -9.33 7.84 6.75
N ALA A 177 -9.91 6.77 6.22
CA ALA A 177 -11.06 6.88 5.35
C ALA A 177 -12.30 7.35 6.13
N THR A 178 -13.05 8.26 5.53
CA THR A 178 -14.33 8.77 6.07
C THR A 178 -15.40 8.76 4.97
N PRO A 179 -16.68 8.92 5.29
CA PRO A 179 -17.72 9.03 4.26
C PRO A 179 -17.49 10.18 3.26
N GLU A 180 -16.84 11.27 3.70
CA GLU A 180 -16.48 12.44 2.86
C GLU A 180 -15.19 12.17 2.05
N ARG A 181 -14.35 11.26 2.50
CA ARG A 181 -13.12 10.82 1.84
C ARG A 181 -13.11 9.29 1.75
N PRO A 182 -14.01 8.71 0.92
CA PRO A 182 -14.21 7.28 0.89
C PRO A 182 -13.03 6.55 0.26
N ALA A 183 -12.80 5.33 0.78
CA ALA A 183 -11.80 4.42 0.23
C ALA A 183 -12.47 3.17 -0.36
N VAL A 184 -11.75 2.52 -1.27
CA VAL A 184 -12.13 1.21 -1.81
C VAL A 184 -10.98 0.24 -1.57
N MET A 185 -11.28 -0.94 -1.05
CA MET A 185 -10.36 -2.07 -1.00
C MET A 185 -10.86 -3.16 -1.93
N LEU A 186 -10.04 -3.50 -2.93
CA LEU A 186 -10.27 -4.63 -3.82
C LEU A 186 -9.35 -5.78 -3.39
N SER A 187 -9.93 -6.93 -3.04
CA SER A 187 -9.18 -8.12 -2.64
C SER A 187 -9.52 -9.31 -3.53
N PHE A 188 -8.50 -10.01 -4.02
CA PHE A 188 -8.61 -11.26 -4.76
C PHE A 188 -8.29 -12.48 -3.90
N ALA A 189 -7.43 -12.31 -2.89
CA ALA A 189 -6.89 -13.40 -2.09
C ALA A 189 -7.64 -13.63 -0.78
N GLU A 190 -8.17 -12.57 -0.16
CA GLU A 190 -8.77 -12.66 1.17
C GLU A 190 -10.25 -12.28 1.17
N SER A 191 -11.06 -13.12 1.83
CA SER A 191 -12.49 -12.83 2.00
C SER A 191 -12.73 -11.67 2.99
N PRO A 192 -13.88 -10.99 2.91
CA PRO A 192 -14.22 -9.91 3.84
C PRO A 192 -14.08 -10.29 5.31
N GLN A 193 -14.52 -11.50 5.70
CA GLN A 193 -14.44 -11.97 7.07
C GLN A 193 -13.00 -12.15 7.57
N ARG A 194 -12.07 -12.53 6.67
CA ARG A 194 -10.64 -12.59 7.01
C ARG A 194 -10.07 -11.20 7.18
N LEU A 195 -10.44 -10.26 6.32
CA LEU A 195 -10.00 -8.86 6.40
C LEU A 195 -10.52 -8.19 7.67
N PHE A 196 -11.79 -8.40 8.05
CA PHE A 196 -12.34 -7.89 9.31
C PHE A 196 -11.55 -8.38 10.52
N ARG A 197 -11.28 -9.69 10.61
CA ARG A 197 -10.48 -10.25 11.71
C ARG A 197 -9.06 -9.69 11.76
N LYS A 198 -8.41 -9.50 10.61
CA LYS A 198 -7.08 -8.91 10.54
C LYS A 198 -7.10 -7.44 10.97
N ALA A 199 -8.08 -6.67 10.53
CA ALA A 199 -8.24 -5.27 10.89
C ALA A 199 -8.46 -5.12 12.42
N THR A 200 -9.35 -5.94 12.99
CA THR A 200 -9.59 -5.94 14.45
C THR A 200 -8.32 -6.28 15.23
N ALA A 201 -7.51 -7.22 14.75
CA ALA A 201 -6.25 -7.61 15.40
C ALA A 201 -5.20 -6.47 15.48
N ILE A 202 -5.34 -5.44 14.65
CA ILE A 202 -4.48 -4.24 14.63
C ILE A 202 -5.23 -2.96 15.05
N GLY A 203 -6.36 -3.12 15.73
CA GLY A 203 -7.12 -2.00 16.29
C GLY A 203 -7.91 -1.17 15.28
N ILE A 204 -8.23 -1.72 14.09
CA ILE A 204 -9.03 -1.05 13.07
C ILE A 204 -10.42 -1.68 12.99
N ASP A 205 -11.47 -0.89 13.20
CA ASP A 205 -12.86 -1.32 13.05
C ASP A 205 -13.32 -1.18 11.59
N LEU A 206 -12.79 -2.05 10.74
CA LEU A 206 -13.11 -2.07 9.31
C LEU A 206 -14.60 -2.37 9.05
N GLU A 207 -15.26 -3.13 9.93
CA GLU A 207 -16.67 -3.47 9.79
C GLU A 207 -17.55 -2.22 9.95
N SER A 208 -17.29 -1.39 10.95
CA SER A 208 -17.94 -0.09 11.13
C SER A 208 -17.65 0.86 9.97
N MET A 209 -16.42 0.88 9.47
CA MET A 209 -16.03 1.72 8.31
C MET A 209 -16.78 1.30 7.04
N VAL A 210 -17.05 0.01 6.86
CA VAL A 210 -17.89 -0.48 5.74
C VAL A 210 -19.35 -0.12 5.95
N ALA A 211 -19.87 -0.27 7.16
CA ALA A 211 -21.26 0.08 7.48
C ALA A 211 -21.54 1.58 7.28
N THR A 212 -20.61 2.45 7.61
CA THR A 212 -20.70 3.90 7.43
C THR A 212 -20.37 4.38 6.02
N LYS A 213 -20.00 3.47 5.12
CA LYS A 213 -19.55 3.75 3.75
C LYS A 213 -18.23 4.55 3.65
N ALA A 214 -17.47 4.64 4.72
CA ALA A 214 -16.11 5.17 4.69
C ALA A 214 -15.19 4.25 3.86
N VAL A 215 -15.40 2.93 3.94
CA VAL A 215 -14.69 1.94 3.12
C VAL A 215 -15.68 1.11 2.31
N THR A 216 -15.36 0.85 1.05
CA THR A 216 -16.05 -0.16 0.26
C THR A 216 -15.12 -1.35 0.06
N LEU A 217 -15.58 -2.53 0.49
CA LEU A 217 -14.85 -3.77 0.31
C LEU A 217 -15.41 -4.51 -0.91
N ILE A 218 -14.55 -4.79 -1.88
CA ILE A 218 -14.88 -5.56 -3.08
C ILE A 218 -14.04 -6.83 -3.05
N TRP A 219 -14.72 -7.96 -2.91
CA TRP A 219 -14.07 -9.27 -2.97
C TRP A 219 -14.38 -9.95 -4.30
N CYS A 220 -13.32 -10.28 -5.01
CA CYS A 220 -13.38 -11.00 -6.28
C CYS A 220 -12.62 -12.32 -6.11
N PRO A 221 -13.27 -13.40 -5.58
CA PRO A 221 -12.60 -14.70 -5.53
C PRO A 221 -12.25 -15.13 -6.95
N LEU A 222 -11.02 -15.57 -7.10
CA LEU A 222 -10.56 -16.16 -8.35
C LEU A 222 -11.04 -17.62 -8.33
N SER A 223 -11.94 -17.93 -9.23
CA SER A 223 -12.49 -19.30 -9.44
C SER A 223 -11.51 -20.18 -10.20
#